data_3e22141c24ea3aabedf1721e88f672d9
#
_entry.id   3e22141c24ea3aabedf1721e88f672d9
#
_cell.length_a   1.000
_cell.length_b   1.000
_cell.length_c   1.000
_cell.angle_alpha   90.00
_cell.angle_beta   90.00
_cell.angle_gamma   90.00
#
_symmetry.space_group_name_H-M   'P 1'
#
loop_
_entity.id
_entity.type
_entity.pdbx_description
1 polymer ?
#
loop_
_entity_poly.entity_id
_entity_poly.type
_entity_poly.pdbx_seq_one_letter_code
_entity_poly.pdbx_strand_id
1 'polypeptide(L)'
;MGDDSGATGGSTPLPPPTPPMGDDSGTTGGSTPPPPPPPPKPSKPANFKLGALLPPVLRVKVPPHTLQFDEQYFLHMLAGSISLTKDEKARIVESIPKLKQSQIDELVRIFEEERRKFAELPEEHLPQLEKLARQHYDDWMDIEMKQEQSGKADEDAAKAEEIRKQLGL
;
A
#
# COMPACT_ATOMS: atom_id res chain seq x y z
N MET A 1 10.88 63.13 14.88
CA MET A 1 11.52 63.00 16.14
C MET A 1 11.27 61.65 16.73
N GLY A 2 11.78 60.73 16.30
CA GLY A 2 11.68 59.43 16.85
C GLY A 2 12.95 58.73 16.54
N ASP A 3 13.82 59.03 17.31
CA ASP A 3 15.03 58.33 17.28
C ASP A 3 14.84 56.98 17.91
N ASP A 4 14.92 56.00 17.15
CA ASP A 4 15.18 54.75 17.73
C ASP A 4 16.26 53.98 17.04
N SER A 5 17.36 54.13 17.58
CA SER A 5 18.46 53.28 17.32
C SER A 5 18.19 51.90 17.89
N GLY A 6 17.61 51.09 17.07
CA GLY A 6 17.57 49.68 17.33
C GLY A 6 18.97 49.12 17.46
N ALA A 7 19.38 48.87 18.65
CA ALA A 7 20.55 48.11 18.89
C ALA A 7 20.38 46.70 18.38
N THR A 8 20.92 46.40 17.25
CA THR A 8 21.07 45.05 16.78
C THR A 8 22.11 44.35 17.61
N GLY A 9 21.66 43.73 18.67
CA GLY A 9 22.49 42.77 19.35
C GLY A 9 22.75 41.58 18.47
N GLY A 10 23.73 41.65 17.64
CA GLY A 10 24.18 40.51 16.92
C GLY A 10 24.77 39.50 17.87
N SER A 11 23.94 38.58 18.27
CA SER A 11 24.45 37.40 18.95
C SER A 11 25.16 36.54 17.92
N THR A 12 26.44 36.72 17.86
CA THR A 12 27.26 35.75 17.16
C THR A 12 27.09 34.42 17.86
N PRO A 13 26.67 33.37 17.17
CA PRO A 13 26.59 32.07 17.78
C PRO A 13 28.00 31.70 18.27
N LEU A 14 28.07 31.31 19.51
CA LEU A 14 29.29 30.80 20.07
C LEU A 14 29.75 29.59 19.26
N PRO A 15 31.05 29.53 18.91
CA PRO A 15 31.53 28.32 18.26
C PRO A 15 31.32 27.14 19.20
N PRO A 16 30.98 25.97 18.66
CA PRO A 16 30.82 24.79 19.49
C PRO A 16 32.10 24.58 20.30
N PRO A 17 31.97 24.18 21.56
CA PRO A 17 33.15 23.90 22.37
C PRO A 17 33.98 22.84 21.64
N THR A 18 35.21 23.19 21.41
CA THR A 18 36.16 22.20 20.92
C THR A 18 36.17 21.06 21.92
N PRO A 19 36.05 19.81 21.48
CA PRO A 19 36.19 18.70 22.39
C PRO A 19 37.52 18.82 23.09
N PRO A 20 37.59 18.59 24.40
CA PRO A 20 38.85 18.60 25.07
C PRO A 20 39.79 17.64 24.35
N MET A 21 40.87 18.16 23.90
CA MET A 21 41.95 17.32 23.47
C MET A 21 42.29 16.46 24.66
N GLY A 22 41.75 15.24 24.62
CA GLY A 22 42.10 14.28 25.63
C GLY A 22 43.58 14.17 25.68
N ASP A 23 44.14 14.52 26.77
CA ASP A 23 45.51 14.22 27.05
C ASP A 23 45.64 12.71 26.97
N ASP A 24 46.06 12.29 25.84
CA ASP A 24 46.34 10.91 25.62
C ASP A 24 47.67 10.57 26.27
N SER A 25 47.65 10.48 27.56
CA SER A 25 48.75 9.83 28.25
C SER A 25 48.63 8.35 27.98
N GLY A 26 49.35 7.94 26.98
CA GLY A 26 49.55 6.61 26.52
C GLY A 26 49.24 5.49 27.47
N THR A 27 48.07 5.05 27.39
CA THR A 27 47.78 3.71 27.80
C THR A 27 47.77 2.88 26.54
N THR A 28 48.83 2.22 26.31
CA THR A 28 48.95 1.16 25.33
C THR A 28 47.99 0.02 25.68
N GLY A 29 46.71 0.29 25.59
CA GLY A 29 45.73 -0.76 25.51
C GLY A 29 45.24 -0.78 24.08
N GLY A 30 45.75 -1.68 23.31
CA GLY A 30 45.39 -1.79 21.89
C GLY A 30 43.93 -2.15 21.73
N SER A 31 43.08 -1.18 21.97
CA SER A 31 41.71 -1.26 21.51
C SER A 31 41.69 -0.69 20.12
N THR A 32 41.97 -1.54 19.16
CA THR A 32 41.59 -1.23 17.79
C THR A 32 40.09 -0.98 17.79
N PRO A 33 39.61 0.16 17.25
CA PRO A 33 38.19 0.36 17.13
C PRO A 33 37.60 -0.84 16.41
N PRO A 34 36.42 -1.31 16.82
CA PRO A 34 35.79 -2.45 16.14
C PRO A 34 35.73 -2.12 14.66
N PRO A 35 36.03 -3.07 13.77
CA PRO A 35 35.91 -2.84 12.36
C PRO A 35 34.52 -2.33 12.03
N PRO A 36 34.36 -1.39 11.11
CA PRO A 36 33.06 -0.96 10.71
C PRO A 36 32.23 -2.18 10.30
N PRO A 37 30.93 -2.22 10.62
CA PRO A 37 30.08 -3.34 10.23
C PRO A 37 30.24 -3.56 8.72
N PRO A 38 30.35 -4.80 8.27
CA PRO A 38 30.47 -5.07 6.85
C PRO A 38 29.30 -4.43 6.12
N PRO A 39 29.52 -3.87 4.92
CA PRO A 39 28.42 -3.31 4.16
C PRO A 39 27.34 -4.38 4.02
N PRO A 40 26.04 -4.03 4.12
CA PRO A 40 24.99 -5.00 4.00
C PRO A 40 25.20 -5.77 2.69
N LYS A 41 25.30 -7.08 2.79
CA LYS A 41 25.38 -7.91 1.59
C LYS A 41 24.18 -7.60 0.72
N PRO A 42 24.34 -7.45 -0.60
CA PRO A 42 23.19 -7.31 -1.46
C PRO A 42 22.28 -8.52 -1.19
N SER A 43 21.18 -8.28 -0.51
CA SER A 43 20.20 -9.30 -0.24
C SER A 43 19.57 -9.69 -1.56
N LYS A 44 19.37 -10.98 -1.76
CA LYS A 44 18.67 -11.49 -2.93
C LYS A 44 17.27 -10.89 -2.96
N PRO A 45 16.73 -10.58 -4.14
CA PRO A 45 15.36 -10.11 -4.24
C PRO A 45 14.42 -11.20 -3.73
N ALA A 46 13.44 -10.81 -2.96
CA ALA A 46 12.46 -11.71 -2.39
C ALA A 46 11.62 -12.43 -3.44
N ASN A 47 11.53 -11.90 -4.65
CA ASN A 47 10.64 -12.37 -5.72
C ASN A 47 9.20 -12.55 -5.24
N PHE A 48 8.78 -11.72 -4.31
CA PHE A 48 7.45 -11.80 -3.73
C PHE A 48 6.40 -11.42 -4.78
N LYS A 49 5.41 -12.28 -4.94
CA LYS A 49 4.30 -12.03 -5.86
C LYS A 49 3.10 -11.52 -5.09
N LEU A 50 2.72 -10.29 -5.32
CA LEU A 50 1.49 -9.75 -4.79
C LEU A 50 0.29 -10.53 -5.33
N GLY A 51 -0.63 -10.88 -4.45
CA GLY A 51 -1.81 -11.64 -4.83
C GLY A 51 -1.59 -13.14 -4.97
N ALA A 52 -0.43 -13.67 -4.56
CA ALA A 52 -0.14 -15.11 -4.61
C ALA A 52 -1.11 -15.95 -3.75
N LEU A 53 -1.67 -15.37 -2.69
CA LEU A 53 -2.64 -16.04 -1.82
C LEU A 53 -4.06 -16.03 -2.39
N LEU A 54 -4.33 -15.23 -3.40
CA LEU A 54 -5.65 -15.10 -3.99
C LEU A 54 -6.02 -16.34 -4.82
N PRO A 55 -7.31 -16.73 -4.84
CA PRO A 55 -7.76 -17.82 -5.71
C PRO A 55 -7.60 -17.44 -7.19
N PRO A 56 -7.51 -18.42 -8.08
CA PRO A 56 -7.34 -18.16 -9.52
C PRO A 56 -8.51 -17.39 -10.13
N VAL A 57 -9.71 -17.51 -9.56
CA VAL A 57 -10.90 -16.78 -9.99
C VAL A 57 -11.46 -15.99 -8.82
N LEU A 58 -11.58 -14.69 -8.98
CA LEU A 58 -12.18 -13.81 -7.99
C LEU A 58 -13.68 -13.67 -8.25
N ARG A 59 -14.47 -13.67 -7.18
CA ARG A 59 -15.94 -13.66 -7.26
C ARG A 59 -16.54 -12.25 -7.29
N VAL A 60 -15.73 -11.22 -7.07
CA VAL A 60 -16.23 -9.84 -7.12
C VAL A 60 -16.81 -9.57 -8.50
N LYS A 61 -18.04 -9.10 -8.52
CA LYS A 61 -18.72 -8.71 -9.75
C LYS A 61 -18.36 -7.29 -10.11
N VAL A 62 -17.89 -7.12 -11.33
CA VAL A 62 -17.62 -5.80 -11.90
C VAL A 62 -18.93 -5.28 -12.50
N PRO A 63 -19.34 -4.03 -12.18
CA PRO A 63 -20.53 -3.46 -12.81
C PRO A 63 -20.38 -3.39 -14.34
N PRO A 64 -21.48 -3.42 -15.10
CA PRO A 64 -21.41 -3.34 -16.56
C PRO A 64 -20.65 -2.10 -17.05
N HIS A 65 -19.72 -2.30 -17.98
CA HIS A 65 -18.89 -1.23 -18.54
C HIS A 65 -18.60 -1.50 -20.02
N THR A 66 -18.14 -0.48 -20.70
CA THR A 66 -17.74 -0.55 -22.11
C THR A 66 -16.21 -0.56 -22.30
N LEU A 67 -15.46 -0.63 -21.19
CA LEU A 67 -14.01 -0.61 -21.20
C LEU A 67 -13.44 -1.95 -21.67
N GLN A 68 -12.28 -1.91 -22.30
CA GLN A 68 -11.59 -3.10 -22.77
C GLN A 68 -10.39 -3.38 -21.87
N PHE A 69 -10.52 -4.38 -21.02
CA PHE A 69 -9.44 -4.89 -20.18
C PHE A 69 -9.81 -6.29 -19.67
N ASP A 70 -8.81 -7.05 -19.23
CA ASP A 70 -9.04 -8.33 -18.57
C ASP A 70 -9.49 -8.09 -17.13
N GLU A 71 -10.78 -8.31 -16.85
CA GLU A 71 -11.38 -8.08 -15.55
C GLU A 71 -10.71 -8.90 -14.44
N GLN A 72 -10.46 -10.19 -14.70
CA GLN A 72 -9.83 -11.06 -13.71
C GLN A 72 -8.40 -10.62 -13.40
N TYR A 73 -7.64 -10.28 -14.41
CA TYR A 73 -6.28 -9.76 -14.25
C TYR A 73 -6.28 -8.46 -13.44
N PHE A 74 -7.15 -7.55 -13.79
CA PHE A 74 -7.31 -6.29 -13.07
C PHE A 74 -7.70 -6.50 -11.61
N LEU A 75 -8.68 -7.37 -11.35
CA LEU A 75 -9.14 -7.69 -10.00
C LEU A 75 -8.03 -8.34 -9.16
N HIS A 76 -7.25 -9.23 -9.74
CA HIS A 76 -6.11 -9.84 -9.06
C HIS A 76 -5.06 -8.81 -8.67
N MET A 77 -4.77 -7.87 -9.54
CA MET A 77 -3.84 -6.79 -9.23
C MET A 77 -4.39 -5.86 -8.16
N LEU A 78 -5.66 -5.50 -8.27
CA LEU A 78 -6.34 -4.65 -7.30
C LEU A 78 -6.39 -5.31 -5.92
N ALA A 79 -6.81 -6.56 -5.86
CA ALA A 79 -6.89 -7.32 -4.63
C ALA A 79 -5.52 -7.52 -3.97
N GLY A 80 -4.50 -7.75 -4.77
CA GLY A 80 -3.13 -7.92 -4.30
C GLY A 80 -2.39 -6.64 -3.96
N SER A 81 -2.94 -5.48 -4.30
CA SER A 81 -2.31 -4.20 -4.02
C SER A 81 -2.22 -3.95 -2.51
N ILE A 82 -1.03 -3.58 -2.04
CA ILE A 82 -0.78 -3.28 -0.63
C ILE A 82 -0.97 -1.79 -0.34
N SER A 83 -0.88 -0.95 -1.35
CA SER A 83 -1.01 0.51 -1.21
C SER A 83 -2.45 0.98 -0.99
N LEU A 84 -3.43 0.16 -1.32
CA LEU A 84 -4.84 0.52 -1.24
C LEU A 84 -5.51 -0.13 -0.03
N THR A 85 -6.38 0.64 0.62
CA THR A 85 -7.23 0.13 1.69
C THR A 85 -8.40 -0.67 1.12
N LYS A 86 -9.06 -1.43 1.97
CA LYS A 86 -10.26 -2.18 1.64
C LYS A 86 -11.34 -1.31 0.99
N ASP A 87 -11.61 -0.16 1.59
CA ASP A 87 -12.63 0.77 1.11
C ASP A 87 -12.26 1.37 -0.25
N GLU A 88 -10.99 1.69 -0.44
CA GLU A 88 -10.49 2.20 -1.73
C GLU A 88 -10.63 1.15 -2.83
N LYS A 89 -10.31 -0.10 -2.55
CA LYS A 89 -10.49 -1.21 -3.48
C LYS A 89 -11.97 -1.37 -3.90
N ALA A 90 -12.85 -1.36 -2.93
CA ALA A 90 -14.29 -1.45 -3.18
C ALA A 90 -14.79 -0.28 -4.05
N ARG A 91 -14.35 0.93 -3.75
CA ARG A 91 -14.71 2.11 -4.54
C ARG A 91 -14.20 2.05 -5.97
N ILE A 92 -13.00 1.54 -6.18
CA ILE A 92 -12.44 1.37 -7.53
C ILE A 92 -13.32 0.42 -8.34
N VAL A 93 -13.72 -0.71 -7.78
CA VAL A 93 -14.62 -1.66 -8.45
C VAL A 93 -15.94 -1.00 -8.83
N GLU A 94 -16.55 -0.29 -7.91
CA GLU A 94 -17.82 0.41 -8.16
C GLU A 94 -17.69 1.54 -9.18
N SER A 95 -16.51 2.14 -9.27
CA SER A 95 -16.24 3.26 -10.16
C SER A 95 -15.86 2.85 -11.57
N ILE A 96 -15.57 1.58 -11.81
CA ILE A 96 -15.13 1.09 -13.13
C ILE A 96 -16.02 1.59 -14.28
N PRO A 97 -17.36 1.54 -14.20
CA PRO A 97 -18.19 2.04 -15.28
C PRO A 97 -18.05 3.54 -15.57
N LYS A 98 -17.58 4.29 -14.61
CA LYS A 98 -17.37 5.74 -14.71
C LYS A 98 -15.98 6.12 -15.19
N LEU A 99 -15.05 5.16 -15.20
CA LEU A 99 -13.68 5.40 -15.60
C LEU A 99 -13.54 5.42 -17.13
N LYS A 100 -12.54 6.14 -17.58
CA LYS A 100 -12.14 6.13 -18.99
C LYS A 100 -11.13 5.02 -19.22
N GLN A 101 -11.01 4.57 -20.48
CA GLN A 101 -10.02 3.55 -20.84
C GLN A 101 -8.61 3.96 -20.42
N SER A 102 -8.22 5.22 -20.62
CA SER A 102 -6.91 5.72 -20.19
C SER A 102 -6.67 5.63 -18.69
N GLN A 103 -7.71 5.78 -17.89
CA GLN A 103 -7.61 5.66 -16.44
C GLN A 103 -7.43 4.21 -16.00
N ILE A 104 -8.12 3.27 -16.63
CA ILE A 104 -7.93 1.84 -16.40
C ILE A 104 -6.52 1.43 -16.80
N ASP A 105 -6.04 1.85 -17.94
CA ASP A 105 -4.69 1.55 -18.43
C ASP A 105 -3.63 2.09 -17.45
N GLU A 106 -3.84 3.27 -16.92
CA GLU A 106 -2.95 3.88 -15.93
C GLU A 106 -2.95 3.11 -14.60
N LEU A 107 -4.12 2.69 -14.13
CA LEU A 107 -4.23 1.86 -12.92
C LEU A 107 -3.50 0.53 -13.09
N VAL A 108 -3.67 -0.12 -14.21
CA VAL A 108 -2.96 -1.37 -14.53
C VAL A 108 -1.45 -1.15 -14.47
N ARG A 109 -0.98 -0.08 -15.09
CA ARG A 109 0.44 0.28 -15.09
C ARG A 109 0.98 0.51 -13.68
N ILE A 110 0.23 1.22 -12.85
CA ILE A 110 0.59 1.48 -11.45
C ILE A 110 0.68 0.17 -10.66
N PHE A 111 -0.27 -0.73 -10.84
CA PHE A 111 -0.28 -2.01 -10.15
C PHE A 111 0.86 -2.92 -10.60
N GLU A 112 1.17 -2.94 -11.89
CA GLU A 112 2.31 -3.70 -12.41
C GLU A 112 3.63 -3.18 -11.87
N GLU A 113 3.78 -1.88 -11.79
CA GLU A 113 4.95 -1.25 -11.20
C GLU A 113 5.07 -1.57 -9.70
N GLU A 114 3.97 -1.53 -8.97
CA GLU A 114 3.94 -1.93 -7.58
C GLU A 114 4.39 -3.37 -7.39
N ARG A 115 3.87 -4.30 -8.19
CA ARG A 115 4.29 -5.70 -8.16
C ARG A 115 5.79 -5.86 -8.39
N ARG A 116 6.33 -5.14 -9.34
CA ARG A 116 7.77 -5.17 -9.65
C ARG A 116 8.58 -4.67 -8.45
N LYS A 117 8.20 -3.55 -7.87
CA LYS A 117 8.89 -2.99 -6.70
C LYS A 117 8.88 -3.95 -5.51
N PHE A 118 7.76 -4.57 -5.25
CA PHE A 118 7.67 -5.53 -4.15
C PHE A 118 8.46 -6.82 -4.41
N ALA A 119 8.54 -7.26 -5.65
CA ALA A 119 9.39 -8.39 -6.02
C ALA A 119 10.88 -8.11 -5.84
N GLU A 120 11.30 -6.86 -6.01
CA GLU A 120 12.68 -6.43 -5.85
C GLU A 120 13.10 -6.18 -4.40
N LEU A 121 12.15 -6.18 -3.46
CA LEU A 121 12.46 -5.99 -2.04
C LEU A 121 13.36 -7.13 -1.51
N PRO A 122 14.24 -6.82 -0.54
CA PRO A 122 15.09 -7.82 0.07
C PRO A 122 14.30 -8.95 0.75
N GLU A 123 14.86 -10.15 0.75
CA GLU A 123 14.26 -11.32 1.41
C GLU A 123 13.97 -11.10 2.90
N GLU A 124 14.67 -10.20 3.54
CA GLU A 124 14.48 -9.85 4.95
C GLU A 124 13.06 -9.35 5.24
N HIS A 125 12.41 -8.78 4.24
CA HIS A 125 11.06 -8.25 4.36
C HIS A 125 9.96 -9.29 4.06
N LEU A 126 10.33 -10.50 3.65
CA LEU A 126 9.35 -11.56 3.32
C LEU A 126 8.30 -11.79 4.42
N PRO A 127 8.66 -11.95 5.71
CA PRO A 127 7.66 -12.18 6.74
C PRO A 127 6.64 -11.06 6.85
N GLN A 128 7.08 -9.81 6.68
CA GLN A 128 6.19 -8.65 6.70
C GLN A 128 5.30 -8.60 5.46
N LEU A 129 5.85 -8.92 4.30
CA LEU A 129 5.11 -8.97 3.04
C LEU A 129 4.04 -10.05 3.06
N GLU A 130 4.36 -11.24 3.59
CA GLU A 130 3.40 -12.33 3.75
C GLU A 130 2.25 -11.95 4.69
N LYS A 131 2.57 -11.27 5.78
CA LYS A 131 1.56 -10.78 6.72
C LYS A 131 0.62 -9.76 6.06
N LEU A 132 1.18 -8.81 5.32
CA LEU A 132 0.41 -7.81 4.56
C LEU A 132 -0.44 -8.49 3.48
N ALA A 133 0.12 -9.43 2.74
CA ALA A 133 -0.61 -10.17 1.72
C ALA A 133 -1.80 -10.92 2.29
N ARG A 134 -1.62 -11.54 3.46
CA ARG A 134 -2.70 -12.24 4.15
C ARG A 134 -3.80 -11.29 4.60
N GLN A 135 -3.42 -10.13 5.14
CA GLN A 135 -4.37 -9.11 5.54
C GLN A 135 -5.18 -8.61 4.34
N HIS A 136 -4.53 -8.33 3.21
CA HIS A 136 -5.21 -7.89 1.99
C HIS A 136 -6.08 -8.99 1.38
N TYR A 137 -5.69 -10.24 1.52
CA TYR A 137 -6.53 -11.37 1.15
C TYR A 137 -7.82 -11.39 1.97
N ASP A 138 -7.72 -11.27 3.28
CA ASP A 138 -8.87 -11.25 4.17
C ASP A 138 -9.79 -10.06 3.86
N ASP A 139 -9.23 -8.90 3.62
CA ASP A 139 -9.96 -7.69 3.24
C ASP A 139 -10.74 -7.91 1.92
N TRP A 140 -10.11 -8.57 0.95
CA TRP A 140 -10.76 -8.87 -0.32
C TRP A 140 -11.90 -9.87 -0.16
N MET A 141 -11.70 -10.90 0.65
CA MET A 141 -12.76 -11.87 0.96
C MET A 141 -13.96 -11.18 1.63
N ASP A 142 -13.73 -10.20 2.48
CA ASP A 142 -14.79 -9.39 3.07
C ASP A 142 -15.55 -8.58 2.02
N ILE A 143 -14.86 -8.04 1.03
CA ILE A 143 -15.49 -7.31 -0.07
C ILE A 143 -16.39 -8.26 -0.88
N GLU A 144 -15.90 -9.44 -1.21
CA GLU A 144 -16.70 -10.46 -1.92
C GLU A 144 -17.94 -10.87 -1.13
N MET A 145 -17.76 -11.11 0.15
CA MET A 145 -18.87 -11.48 1.04
C MET A 145 -19.94 -10.39 1.13
N LYS A 146 -19.53 -9.14 1.25
CA LYS A 146 -20.46 -8.01 1.25
C LYS A 146 -21.23 -7.88 -0.04
N GLN A 147 -20.59 -8.10 -1.17
CA GLN A 147 -21.25 -8.10 -2.47
C GLN A 147 -22.28 -9.22 -2.59
N GLU A 148 -21.95 -10.43 -2.15
CA GLU A 148 -22.89 -11.55 -2.16
C GLU A 148 -24.10 -11.26 -1.29
N GLN A 149 -23.89 -10.74 -0.09
CA GLN A 149 -24.99 -10.40 0.82
C GLN A 149 -25.87 -9.29 0.25
N SER A 150 -25.29 -8.28 -0.34
CA SER A 150 -26.02 -7.18 -0.99
C SER A 150 -26.84 -7.71 -2.18
N GLY A 151 -26.25 -8.55 -3.02
CA GLY A 151 -26.93 -9.18 -4.15
C GLY A 151 -28.11 -10.04 -3.72
N LYS A 152 -27.94 -10.84 -2.68
CA LYS A 152 -29.03 -11.68 -2.12
C LYS A 152 -30.16 -10.82 -1.53
N ALA A 153 -29.81 -9.75 -0.82
CA ALA A 153 -30.80 -8.83 -0.26
C ALA A 153 -31.63 -8.17 -1.37
N ASP A 154 -30.99 -7.76 -2.46
CA ASP A 154 -31.68 -7.18 -3.62
C ASP A 154 -32.57 -8.20 -4.32
N GLU A 155 -32.12 -9.42 -4.49
CA GLU A 155 -32.93 -10.52 -5.06
C GLU A 155 -34.14 -10.84 -4.19
N ASP A 156 -33.95 -10.92 -2.89
CA ASP A 156 -35.02 -11.18 -1.93
C ASP A 156 -36.06 -10.05 -1.93
N ALA A 157 -35.59 -8.80 -1.99
CA ALA A 157 -36.47 -7.64 -2.09
C ALA A 157 -37.25 -7.64 -3.39
N ALA A 158 -36.63 -7.98 -4.52
CA ALA A 158 -37.32 -8.08 -5.82
C ALA A 158 -38.33 -9.18 -5.83
N LYS A 159 -38.04 -10.36 -5.28
CA LYS A 159 -38.97 -11.47 -5.14
C LYS A 159 -40.16 -11.13 -4.26
N ALA A 160 -39.90 -10.46 -3.14
CA ALA A 160 -40.98 -10.03 -2.23
C ALA A 160 -41.89 -9.02 -2.91
N GLU A 161 -41.37 -8.12 -3.69
CA GLU A 161 -42.15 -7.13 -4.45
C GLU A 161 -42.99 -7.81 -5.54
N GLU A 162 -42.42 -8.76 -6.25
CA GLU A 162 -43.14 -9.54 -7.26
C GLU A 162 -44.28 -10.30 -6.66
N ILE A 163 -44.09 -10.96 -5.51
CA ILE A 163 -45.14 -11.67 -4.77
C ILE A 163 -46.24 -10.71 -4.37
N ARG A 164 -45.91 -9.52 -3.90
CA ARG A 164 -46.93 -8.50 -3.58
C ARG A 164 -47.77 -8.11 -4.77
N LYS A 165 -47.16 -7.95 -5.95
CA LYS A 165 -47.86 -7.66 -7.19
C LYS A 165 -48.81 -8.79 -7.59
N GLN A 166 -48.39 -10.04 -7.46
CA GLN A 166 -49.22 -11.21 -7.76
C GLN A 166 -50.39 -11.35 -6.82
N LEU A 167 -50.22 -10.92 -5.57
CA LEU A 167 -51.30 -10.98 -4.56
C LEU A 167 -52.22 -9.75 -4.61
N GLY A 168 -51.93 -8.76 -5.44
CA GLY A 168 -52.74 -7.55 -5.55
C GLY A 168 -52.67 -6.63 -4.34
N LEU A 169 -51.60 -6.71 -3.60
CA LEU A 169 -51.36 -5.87 -2.41
C LEU A 169 -50.68 -4.56 -2.75
#